data_b9fbfdfde022d86ff66ef01c7a3e8d9d
#
_entry.id   b9fbfdfde022d86ff66ef01c7a3e8d9d
#
_cell.length_a   1.000
_cell.length_b   1.000
_cell.length_c   1.000
_cell.angle_alpha   90.00
_cell.angle_beta   90.00
_cell.angle_gamma   90.00
#
_symmetry.space_group_name_H-M   'P 1'
#
loop_
_entity.id
_entity.type
_entity.pdbx_description
1 polymer ?
#
loop_
_entity_poly.entity_id
_entity_poly.type
_entity_poly.pdbx_seq_one_letter_code
_entity_poly.pdbx_strand_id
1 'polypeptide(L)'
;MKRIQSIRTLLLLFTAVTVISGCEIDVTVDLPPLEDQIVVEGTIEPGQPPFLTLTRNAAFFGTFDLNSLDAFFVRDAEVTVSDGFQAVSLIELCLQDLPPEDQAIAADLFGIDAETLAEIEEDYCVYTVDLLSGSFMLGVVGRTYTLQVRTAEDSLTAVTTIPGLVPIDSMWFSDHPDPENDTLVNLNFQFTDPDTLGNYYRYFTKQNSEPYYPGFNSVFDDLFVNGEQFDFILDRGQPRTASFDPDTYGDFLRGDTVIVKWNTIDLDHYEFWNTLEFDSQNSGNPFGGATNIASNVEGGLGIFGGYGAVYDTLIIPAE
;
A
#
# COMPACT_ATOMS: atom_id res chain seq x y z
N MET A 1 56.77 12.57 -47.55
CA MET A 1 55.46 13.07 -47.03
C MET A 1 54.57 11.95 -46.40
N LYS A 2 54.43 10.78 -47.05
CA LYS A 2 53.57 9.69 -46.49
C LYS A 2 53.99 9.12 -45.10
N ARG A 3 55.31 9.04 -44.81
CA ARG A 3 55.80 8.56 -43.50
C ARG A 3 55.50 9.51 -42.33
N ILE A 4 55.53 10.82 -42.56
CA ILE A 4 55.23 11.79 -41.49
C ILE A 4 53.73 11.84 -41.16
N GLN A 5 52.88 11.65 -42.17
CA GLN A 5 51.43 11.51 -41.94
C GLN A 5 51.09 10.28 -41.13
N SER A 6 51.74 9.13 -41.42
CA SER A 6 51.53 7.91 -40.68
C SER A 6 51.91 8.01 -39.19
N ILE A 7 53.00 8.71 -38.88
CA ILE A 7 53.45 8.93 -37.50
C ILE A 7 52.51 9.88 -36.77
N ARG A 8 51.97 10.91 -37.43
CA ARG A 8 50.97 11.82 -36.82
C ARG A 8 49.65 11.10 -36.52
N THR A 9 49.22 10.24 -37.44
CA THR A 9 47.99 9.45 -37.22
C THR A 9 48.17 8.44 -36.07
N LEU A 10 49.35 7.83 -35.96
CA LEU A 10 49.65 6.91 -34.87
C LEU A 10 49.74 7.61 -33.51
N LEU A 11 50.32 8.82 -33.47
CA LEU A 11 50.37 9.64 -32.26
C LEU A 11 48.98 10.11 -31.82
N LEU A 12 48.08 10.49 -32.74
CA LEU A 12 46.70 10.87 -32.47
C LEU A 12 45.88 9.69 -31.99
N LEU A 13 46.11 8.50 -32.51
CA LEU A 13 45.43 7.28 -32.01
C LEU A 13 45.92 6.92 -30.60
N PHE A 14 47.19 7.06 -30.30
CA PHE A 14 47.75 6.78 -28.97
C PHE A 14 47.28 7.77 -27.92
N THR A 15 47.17 9.06 -28.26
CA THR A 15 46.56 10.06 -27.34
C THR A 15 45.08 9.87 -27.15
N ALA A 16 44.32 9.39 -28.13
CA ALA A 16 42.89 9.08 -27.98
C ALA A 16 42.62 7.89 -27.06
N VAL A 17 43.49 6.86 -27.05
CA VAL A 17 43.38 5.68 -26.21
C VAL A 17 43.69 5.99 -24.72
N THR A 18 44.63 6.96 -24.47
CA THR A 18 44.97 7.33 -23.07
C THR A 18 43.92 8.21 -22.37
N VAL A 19 43.00 8.83 -23.12
CA VAL A 19 41.91 9.67 -22.54
C VAL A 19 40.73 8.85 -22.09
N ILE A 20 40.63 7.58 -22.51
CA ILE A 20 39.47 6.69 -22.17
C ILE A 20 39.72 5.85 -20.91
N SER A 21 40.93 5.85 -20.34
CA SER A 21 41.17 5.23 -19.04
C SER A 21 40.68 6.16 -17.91
N GLY A 22 39.37 6.26 -17.75
CA GLY A 22 38.77 6.80 -16.54
C GLY A 22 39.05 5.84 -15.39
N CYS A 23 39.67 6.29 -14.31
CA CYS A 23 39.72 5.55 -13.05
C CYS A 23 38.29 5.50 -12.53
N GLU A 24 37.63 4.32 -12.57
CA GLU A 24 36.53 4.02 -11.67
C GLU A 24 37.13 3.86 -10.27
N ILE A 25 36.74 4.75 -9.39
CA ILE A 25 36.99 4.58 -7.96
C ILE A 25 35.72 3.98 -7.40
N ASP A 26 35.78 2.73 -6.97
CA ASP A 26 34.71 2.13 -6.16
C ASP A 26 34.59 2.93 -4.86
N VAL A 27 33.55 3.75 -4.76
CA VAL A 27 33.22 4.43 -3.52
C VAL A 27 32.38 3.46 -2.69
N THR A 28 32.99 2.76 -1.77
CA THR A 28 32.30 2.06 -0.70
C THR A 28 31.75 3.10 0.28
N VAL A 29 30.44 3.30 0.26
CA VAL A 29 29.75 4.09 1.27
C VAL A 29 29.43 3.13 2.41
N ASP A 30 30.11 3.28 3.56
CA ASP A 30 29.70 2.63 4.80
C ASP A 30 28.39 3.29 5.25
N LEU A 31 27.28 2.62 4.96
CA LEU A 31 25.98 3.02 5.51
C LEU A 31 25.88 2.54 6.96
N PRO A 32 25.38 3.38 7.88
CA PRO A 32 25.12 2.92 9.23
C PRO A 32 24.17 1.71 9.19
N PRO A 33 24.34 0.69 10.06
CA PRO A 33 23.41 -0.40 10.14
C PRO A 33 22.01 0.17 10.42
N LEU A 34 21.01 -0.28 9.65
CA LEU A 34 19.61 0.00 9.98
C LEU A 34 19.32 -0.62 11.35
N GLU A 35 18.72 0.17 12.23
CA GLU A 35 18.17 -0.36 13.48
C GLU A 35 17.05 -1.33 13.14
N ASP A 36 17.04 -2.50 13.78
CA ASP A 36 15.99 -3.49 13.64
C ASP A 36 14.73 -2.95 14.35
N GLN A 37 13.71 -2.59 13.58
CA GLN A 37 12.47 -2.00 14.06
C GLN A 37 11.28 -2.82 13.65
N ILE A 38 10.25 -2.85 14.50
CA ILE A 38 8.96 -3.44 14.17
C ILE A 38 8.19 -2.47 13.26
N VAL A 39 7.63 -3.03 12.20
CA VAL A 39 6.73 -2.35 11.26
C VAL A 39 5.31 -2.83 11.54
N VAL A 40 4.42 -1.90 11.79
CA VAL A 40 2.98 -2.16 11.95
C VAL A 40 2.27 -1.80 10.65
N GLU A 41 1.47 -2.72 10.11
CA GLU A 41 0.48 -2.42 9.09
C GLU A 41 -0.88 -2.87 9.62
N GLY A 42 -1.67 -1.91 10.11
CA GLY A 42 -2.92 -2.21 10.80
C GLY A 42 -4.06 -1.29 10.40
N THR A 43 -5.27 -1.85 10.42
CA THR A 43 -6.49 -1.13 10.05
C THR A 43 -7.65 -1.43 11.00
N ILE A 44 -8.57 -0.49 11.09
CA ILE A 44 -9.88 -0.68 11.70
C ILE A 44 -10.96 0.04 10.88
N GLU A 45 -12.07 -0.65 10.59
CA GLU A 45 -13.15 -0.16 9.73
C GLU A 45 -14.51 -0.27 10.44
N PRO A 46 -15.52 0.51 10.04
CA PRO A 46 -16.85 0.43 10.63
C PRO A 46 -17.45 -0.98 10.54
N GLY A 47 -17.81 -1.53 11.68
CA GLY A 47 -18.41 -2.87 11.76
C GLY A 47 -17.42 -4.03 11.56
N GLN A 48 -16.13 -3.76 11.38
CA GLN A 48 -15.08 -4.76 11.27
C GLN A 48 -14.20 -4.76 12.53
N PRO A 49 -13.59 -5.90 12.89
CA PRO A 49 -12.60 -5.94 13.95
C PRO A 49 -11.30 -5.26 13.52
N PRO A 50 -10.46 -4.80 14.47
CA PRO A 50 -9.11 -4.39 14.15
C PRO A 50 -8.30 -5.57 13.61
N PHE A 51 -7.46 -5.27 12.65
CA PHE A 51 -6.64 -6.24 11.93
C PHE A 51 -5.26 -5.63 11.69
N LEU A 52 -4.20 -6.36 11.99
CA LEU A 52 -2.84 -5.88 11.73
C LEU A 52 -1.83 -7.01 11.50
N THR A 53 -0.81 -6.71 10.72
CA THR A 53 0.42 -7.48 10.61
C THR A 53 1.54 -6.77 11.37
N LEU A 54 2.43 -7.55 11.95
CA LEU A 54 3.66 -7.08 12.57
C LEU A 54 4.83 -7.73 11.88
N THR A 55 5.71 -6.91 11.31
CA THR A 55 6.91 -7.40 10.63
C THR A 55 8.14 -6.66 11.13
N ARG A 56 9.35 -7.15 10.80
CA ARG A 56 10.60 -6.43 11.01
C ARG A 56 11.09 -5.84 9.71
N ASN A 57 11.70 -4.65 9.78
CA ASN A 57 12.32 -4.06 8.60
C ASN A 57 13.46 -4.97 8.12
N ALA A 58 13.47 -5.31 6.83
CA ALA A 58 14.60 -6.02 6.24
C ALA A 58 15.81 -5.09 6.15
N ALA A 59 17.01 -5.60 6.42
CA ALA A 59 18.22 -4.85 6.16
C ALA A 59 18.30 -4.52 4.66
N PHE A 60 18.31 -3.24 4.33
CA PHE A 60 18.23 -2.71 2.96
C PHE A 60 19.28 -3.30 1.99
N PHE A 61 20.39 -3.82 2.51
CA PHE A 61 21.48 -4.45 1.74
C PHE A 61 21.64 -5.95 2.04
N GLY A 62 20.69 -6.58 2.77
CA GLY A 62 20.68 -8.03 2.96
C GLY A 62 20.25 -8.75 1.67
N THR A 63 20.75 -9.97 1.47
CA THR A 63 20.17 -10.85 0.47
C THR A 63 18.80 -11.27 0.97
N PHE A 64 17.75 -10.78 0.30
CA PHE A 64 16.37 -11.18 0.58
C PHE A 64 16.17 -12.62 0.09
N ASP A 65 15.89 -13.54 1.01
CA ASP A 65 15.53 -14.91 0.70
C ASP A 65 14.02 -15.09 0.94
N LEU A 66 13.27 -15.30 -0.15
CA LEU A 66 11.83 -15.55 -0.09
C LEU A 66 11.46 -16.77 0.76
N ASN A 67 12.41 -17.71 0.97
CA ASN A 67 12.20 -18.87 1.83
C ASN A 67 12.40 -18.59 3.33
N SER A 68 12.57 -17.32 3.71
CA SER A 68 12.74 -16.90 5.10
C SER A 68 11.73 -15.82 5.51
N LEU A 69 10.56 -15.76 4.87
CA LEU A 69 9.50 -14.80 5.20
C LEU A 69 9.05 -14.88 6.66
N ASP A 70 9.04 -16.07 7.25
CA ASP A 70 8.75 -16.30 8.68
C ASP A 70 9.63 -15.44 9.61
N ALA A 71 10.89 -15.22 9.22
CA ALA A 71 11.82 -14.43 10.03
C ALA A 71 11.43 -12.93 10.08
N PHE A 72 10.56 -12.48 9.18
CA PHE A 72 10.11 -11.09 9.17
C PHE A 72 8.84 -10.86 9.99
N PHE A 73 8.03 -11.90 10.25
CA PHE A 73 6.86 -11.76 11.10
C PHE A 73 7.25 -11.72 12.57
N VAL A 74 6.66 -10.77 13.30
CA VAL A 74 6.79 -10.68 14.77
C VAL A 74 5.70 -11.53 15.39
N ARG A 75 6.13 -12.65 15.97
CA ARG A 75 5.26 -13.66 16.60
C ARG A 75 5.16 -13.39 18.12
N ASP A 76 4.10 -13.95 18.73
CA ASP A 76 3.90 -13.93 20.18
C ASP A 76 3.89 -12.54 20.81
N ALA A 77 3.53 -11.48 20.08
CA ALA A 77 3.40 -10.14 20.63
C ALA A 77 2.11 -10.01 21.46
N GLU A 78 2.19 -9.28 22.55
CA GLU A 78 0.99 -8.81 23.26
C GLU A 78 0.42 -7.59 22.54
N VAL A 79 -0.69 -7.76 21.84
CA VAL A 79 -1.36 -6.70 21.08
C VAL A 79 -2.68 -6.36 21.74
N THR A 80 -2.91 -5.07 22.00
CA THR A 80 -4.14 -4.57 22.60
C THR A 80 -4.65 -3.35 21.83
N VAL A 81 -5.94 -3.31 21.56
CA VAL A 81 -6.64 -2.14 21.00
C VAL A 81 -7.66 -1.62 22.00
N SER A 82 -7.67 -0.31 22.22
CA SER A 82 -8.63 0.37 23.11
C SER A 82 -9.36 1.47 22.37
N ASP A 83 -10.66 1.60 22.61
CA ASP A 83 -11.50 2.71 22.14
C ASP A 83 -11.76 3.76 23.22
N GLY A 84 -11.02 3.71 24.32
CA GLY A 84 -11.17 4.59 25.48
C GLY A 84 -12.26 4.15 26.47
N PHE A 85 -13.16 3.22 26.09
CA PHE A 85 -14.20 2.67 26.96
C PHE A 85 -13.92 1.22 27.33
N GLN A 86 -13.38 0.46 26.40
CA GLN A 86 -12.95 -0.92 26.57
C GLN A 86 -11.59 -1.13 25.92
N ALA A 87 -10.90 -2.18 26.33
CA ALA A 87 -9.69 -2.65 25.68
C ALA A 87 -9.83 -4.14 25.41
N VAL A 88 -9.39 -4.57 24.23
CA VAL A 88 -9.40 -5.98 23.82
C VAL A 88 -8.00 -6.41 23.46
N SER A 89 -7.63 -7.61 23.88
CA SER A 89 -6.40 -8.25 23.42
C SER A 89 -6.66 -8.94 22.09
N LEU A 90 -5.78 -8.74 21.13
CA LEU A 90 -5.82 -9.43 19.86
C LEU A 90 -5.08 -10.77 20.00
N ILE A 91 -5.52 -11.75 19.24
CA ILE A 91 -4.85 -13.04 19.10
C ILE A 91 -4.07 -13.07 17.78
N GLU A 92 -2.99 -13.80 17.77
CA GLU A 92 -2.30 -14.16 16.54
C GLU A 92 -3.08 -15.28 15.83
N LEU A 93 -3.39 -15.05 14.56
CA LEU A 93 -4.11 -15.98 13.70
C LEU A 93 -3.28 -16.21 12.43
N CYS A 94 -2.86 -17.46 12.20
CA CYS A 94 -2.10 -17.82 11.03
C CYS A 94 -2.97 -18.56 10.02
N LEU A 95 -2.80 -18.28 8.73
CA LEU A 95 -3.58 -18.90 7.67
C LEU A 95 -3.45 -20.42 7.67
N GLN A 96 -2.25 -20.93 7.90
CA GLN A 96 -1.92 -22.34 7.88
C GLN A 96 -2.56 -23.13 9.03
N ASP A 97 -2.91 -22.45 10.12
CA ASP A 97 -3.61 -23.04 11.27
C ASP A 97 -5.11 -23.21 11.04
N LEU A 98 -5.66 -22.57 10.00
CA LEU A 98 -7.06 -22.63 9.65
C LEU A 98 -7.39 -23.89 8.84
N PRO A 99 -8.62 -24.45 8.98
CA PRO A 99 -9.12 -25.47 8.08
C PRO A 99 -9.06 -25.00 6.61
N PRO A 100 -8.76 -25.87 5.63
CA PRO A 100 -8.65 -25.46 4.23
C PRO A 100 -9.85 -24.71 3.67
N GLU A 101 -11.06 -25.01 4.14
CA GLU A 101 -12.30 -24.32 3.76
C GLU A 101 -12.35 -22.87 4.26
N ASP A 102 -11.64 -22.54 5.34
CA ASP A 102 -11.62 -21.21 5.95
C ASP A 102 -10.43 -20.38 5.49
N GLN A 103 -9.35 -21.03 4.97
CA GLN A 103 -8.15 -20.35 4.48
C GLN A 103 -8.46 -19.38 3.35
N ALA A 104 -9.30 -19.75 2.39
CA ALA A 104 -9.66 -18.90 1.26
C ALA A 104 -10.46 -17.67 1.71
N ILE A 105 -11.34 -17.81 2.71
CA ILE A 105 -12.11 -16.70 3.28
C ILE A 105 -11.18 -15.76 4.04
N ALA A 106 -10.28 -16.33 4.85
CA ALA A 106 -9.29 -15.54 5.59
C ALA A 106 -8.33 -14.80 4.66
N ALA A 107 -7.85 -15.45 3.59
CA ALA A 107 -6.99 -14.84 2.59
C ALA A 107 -7.66 -13.64 1.90
N ASP A 108 -8.94 -13.75 1.50
CA ASP A 108 -9.69 -12.61 0.93
C ASP A 108 -9.80 -11.45 1.95
N LEU A 109 -10.03 -11.75 3.23
CA LEU A 109 -10.05 -10.75 4.31
C LEU A 109 -8.67 -10.11 4.52
N PHE A 110 -7.59 -10.87 4.33
CA PHE A 110 -6.20 -10.40 4.46
C PHE A 110 -5.70 -9.70 3.19
N GLY A 111 -6.51 -9.64 2.14
CA GLY A 111 -6.13 -9.06 0.85
C GLY A 111 -5.15 -9.92 0.05
N ILE A 112 -5.11 -11.22 0.32
CA ILE A 112 -4.27 -12.20 -0.39
C ILE A 112 -5.11 -12.82 -1.49
N ASP A 113 -4.65 -12.72 -2.73
CA ASP A 113 -5.32 -13.39 -3.86
C ASP A 113 -5.07 -14.91 -3.87
N ALA A 114 -5.91 -15.62 -4.61
CA ALA A 114 -5.87 -17.08 -4.66
C ALA A 114 -4.57 -17.64 -5.27
N GLU A 115 -3.90 -16.89 -6.15
CA GLU A 115 -2.63 -17.28 -6.76
C GLU A 115 -1.51 -17.15 -5.72
N THR A 116 -1.43 -15.99 -5.08
CA THR A 116 -0.50 -15.73 -3.96
C THR A 116 -0.72 -16.73 -2.83
N LEU A 117 -1.98 -17.01 -2.44
CA LEU A 117 -2.29 -17.99 -1.40
C LEU A 117 -1.75 -19.39 -1.74
N ALA A 118 -1.81 -19.78 -3.02
CA ALA A 118 -1.31 -21.10 -3.47
C ALA A 118 0.23 -21.19 -3.47
N GLU A 119 0.92 -20.05 -3.52
CA GLU A 119 2.38 -19.95 -3.54
C GLU A 119 3.00 -19.72 -2.15
N ILE A 120 2.19 -19.31 -1.16
CA ILE A 120 2.67 -19.13 0.22
C ILE A 120 2.93 -20.50 0.84
N GLU A 121 4.19 -20.85 0.97
CA GLU A 121 4.64 -22.07 1.69
C GLU A 121 4.83 -21.82 3.19
N GLU A 122 4.90 -20.54 3.61
CA GLU A 122 5.24 -20.11 4.95
C GLU A 122 4.03 -19.55 5.71
N ASP A 123 4.13 -19.46 7.03
CA ASP A 123 3.04 -18.97 7.88
C ASP A 123 2.80 -17.48 7.67
N TYR A 124 1.65 -17.13 7.10
CA TYR A 124 1.16 -15.77 7.06
C TYR A 124 0.24 -15.52 8.26
N CYS A 125 0.67 -14.66 9.17
CA CYS A 125 -0.02 -14.42 10.43
C CYS A 125 -0.44 -12.97 10.61
N VAL A 126 -1.57 -12.80 11.26
CA VAL A 126 -2.16 -11.49 11.57
C VAL A 126 -2.58 -11.44 13.03
N TYR A 127 -2.73 -10.26 13.57
CA TYR A 127 -3.33 -10.02 14.88
C TYR A 127 -4.74 -9.47 14.70
N THR A 128 -5.72 -10.15 15.26
CA THR A 128 -7.13 -9.75 15.22
C THR A 128 -7.86 -10.22 16.48
N VAL A 129 -9.15 -9.89 16.60
CA VAL A 129 -9.94 -10.31 17.76
C VAL A 129 -10.29 -11.81 17.71
N ASP A 130 -10.37 -12.44 18.87
CA ASP A 130 -10.95 -13.77 18.98
C ASP A 130 -12.48 -13.66 18.95
N LEU A 131 -13.07 -13.92 17.78
CA LEU A 131 -14.52 -13.89 17.57
C LEU A 131 -15.27 -14.92 18.43
N LEU A 132 -14.57 -15.95 18.92
CA LEU A 132 -15.17 -17.02 19.76
C LEU A 132 -15.17 -16.65 21.25
N SER A 133 -14.34 -15.71 21.68
CA SER A 133 -14.23 -15.31 23.09
C SER A 133 -15.45 -14.56 23.64
N GLY A 134 -16.31 -14.06 22.75
CA GLY A 134 -17.45 -13.21 23.11
C GLY A 134 -17.08 -11.79 23.57
N SER A 135 -15.81 -11.46 23.62
CA SER A 135 -15.28 -10.13 23.92
C SER A 135 -14.50 -9.62 22.73
N PHE A 136 -15.16 -8.88 21.85
CA PHE A 136 -14.56 -8.32 20.65
C PHE A 136 -14.94 -6.85 20.47
N MET A 137 -14.13 -6.15 19.68
CA MET A 137 -14.32 -4.76 19.33
C MET A 137 -14.56 -4.65 17.83
N LEU A 138 -15.54 -3.85 17.45
CA LEU A 138 -15.78 -3.47 16.06
C LEU A 138 -15.56 -1.97 15.91
N GLY A 139 -15.09 -1.56 14.75
CA GLY A 139 -14.90 -0.16 14.42
C GLY A 139 -16.24 0.61 14.44
N VAL A 140 -16.17 1.84 14.93
CA VAL A 140 -17.31 2.78 15.01
C VAL A 140 -16.88 4.12 14.47
N VAL A 141 -17.64 4.67 13.52
CA VAL A 141 -17.40 6.00 12.93
C VAL A 141 -17.31 7.07 14.03
N GLY A 142 -16.34 7.97 13.91
CA GLY A 142 -16.08 9.05 14.85
C GLY A 142 -15.36 8.62 16.13
N ARG A 143 -14.95 7.35 16.26
CA ARG A 143 -14.27 6.84 17.44
C ARG A 143 -12.77 6.76 17.21
N THR A 144 -12.01 7.12 18.26
CA THR A 144 -10.56 7.03 18.30
C THR A 144 -10.13 5.72 18.94
N TYR A 145 -9.13 5.09 18.36
CA TYR A 145 -8.55 3.82 18.79
C TYR A 145 -7.07 3.99 19.10
N THR A 146 -6.63 3.37 20.18
CA THR A 146 -5.24 3.29 20.58
C THR A 146 -4.77 1.85 20.50
N LEU A 147 -3.75 1.61 19.68
CA LEU A 147 -3.03 0.36 19.59
C LEU A 147 -1.86 0.36 20.56
N GLN A 148 -1.64 -0.74 21.24
CA GLN A 148 -0.42 -1.03 22.00
C GLN A 148 0.10 -2.40 21.59
N VAL A 149 1.38 -2.44 21.27
CA VAL A 149 2.12 -3.68 20.96
C VAL A 149 3.27 -3.80 21.93
N ARG A 150 3.46 -4.99 22.50
CA ARG A 150 4.58 -5.29 23.38
C ARG A 150 5.19 -6.62 22.98
N THR A 151 6.51 -6.62 22.87
CA THR A 151 7.33 -7.81 22.76
C THR A 151 8.25 -7.89 23.98
N ALA A 152 9.17 -8.85 24.01
CA ALA A 152 10.18 -8.92 25.06
C ALA A 152 11.14 -7.70 25.07
N GLU A 153 11.32 -7.06 23.91
CA GLU A 153 12.33 -6.02 23.69
C GLU A 153 11.70 -4.67 23.34
N ASP A 154 10.52 -4.66 22.68
CA ASP A 154 9.92 -3.47 22.10
C ASP A 154 8.58 -3.13 22.73
N SER A 155 8.23 -1.85 22.71
CA SER A 155 6.92 -1.34 23.09
C SER A 155 6.50 -0.24 22.12
N LEU A 156 5.40 -0.45 21.40
CA LEU A 156 4.91 0.45 20.39
C LEU A 156 3.51 0.96 20.75
N THR A 157 3.20 2.15 20.29
CA THR A 157 1.85 2.75 20.45
C THR A 157 1.48 3.48 19.17
N ALA A 158 0.23 3.36 18.75
CA ALA A 158 -0.32 4.14 17.64
C ALA A 158 -1.75 4.58 17.97
N VAL A 159 -2.17 5.70 17.38
CA VAL A 159 -3.51 6.23 17.57
C VAL A 159 -4.10 6.54 16.20
N THR A 160 -5.37 6.21 16.01
CA THR A 160 -6.14 6.58 14.81
C THR A 160 -7.58 6.86 15.15
N THR A 161 -8.26 7.58 14.28
CA THR A 161 -9.71 7.83 14.37
C THR A 161 -10.37 7.36 13.09
N ILE A 162 -11.50 6.66 13.18
CA ILE A 162 -12.34 6.40 12.01
C ILE A 162 -13.11 7.69 11.70
N PRO A 163 -12.79 8.40 10.60
CA PRO A 163 -13.47 9.66 10.28
C PRO A 163 -14.94 9.46 9.91
N GLY A 164 -15.68 10.58 9.78
CA GLY A 164 -17.03 10.59 9.21
C GLY A 164 -17.04 10.02 7.80
N LEU A 165 -18.12 9.32 7.45
CA LEU A 165 -18.25 8.76 6.11
C LEU A 165 -18.61 9.86 5.09
N VAL A 166 -17.96 9.85 3.96
CA VAL A 166 -18.33 10.65 2.79
C VAL A 166 -18.89 9.69 1.74
N PRO A 167 -20.18 9.82 1.37
CA PRO A 167 -20.81 8.89 0.44
C PRO A 167 -20.29 9.06 -0.98
N ILE A 168 -20.40 8.01 -1.77
CA ILE A 168 -20.25 8.05 -3.22
C ILE A 168 -21.56 8.61 -3.79
N ASP A 169 -21.51 9.73 -4.53
CA ASP A 169 -22.69 10.33 -5.14
C ASP A 169 -23.14 9.56 -6.38
N SER A 170 -22.18 9.24 -7.25
CA SER A 170 -22.44 8.43 -8.43
C SER A 170 -21.16 7.83 -9.02
N MET A 171 -21.35 6.73 -9.75
CA MET A 171 -20.34 6.10 -10.60
C MET A 171 -20.92 5.76 -11.96
N TRP A 172 -20.14 5.95 -13.02
CA TRP A 172 -20.52 5.55 -14.37
C TRP A 172 -19.31 5.25 -15.23
N PHE A 173 -19.48 4.45 -16.27
CA PHE A 173 -18.43 4.18 -17.23
C PHE A 173 -18.54 5.11 -18.44
N SER A 174 -17.40 5.47 -19.00
CA SER A 174 -17.27 6.10 -20.30
C SER A 174 -16.35 5.27 -21.19
N ASP A 175 -16.57 5.38 -22.51
CA ASP A 175 -15.71 4.69 -23.47
C ASP A 175 -14.25 5.15 -23.32
N HIS A 176 -13.34 4.22 -23.60
CA HIS A 176 -11.92 4.53 -23.64
C HIS A 176 -11.65 5.63 -24.70
N PRO A 177 -10.76 6.61 -24.42
CA PRO A 177 -10.46 7.71 -25.34
C PRO A 177 -9.94 7.25 -26.70
N ASP A 178 -9.22 6.13 -26.76
CA ASP A 178 -8.78 5.51 -27.99
C ASP A 178 -9.85 4.54 -28.50
N PRO A 179 -10.49 4.83 -29.65
CA PRO A 179 -11.53 3.97 -30.20
C PRO A 179 -11.05 2.59 -30.69
N GLU A 180 -9.73 2.37 -30.79
CA GLU A 180 -9.17 1.05 -31.08
C GLU A 180 -9.23 0.11 -29.86
N ASN A 181 -9.42 0.66 -28.66
CA ASN A 181 -9.56 -0.05 -27.38
C ASN A 181 -11.03 -0.15 -26.93
N ASP A 182 -11.90 -0.66 -27.79
CA ASP A 182 -13.35 -0.74 -27.56
C ASP A 182 -13.76 -1.71 -26.42
N THR A 183 -12.84 -2.57 -25.98
CA THR A 183 -13.02 -3.47 -24.83
C THR A 183 -12.72 -2.82 -23.47
N LEU A 184 -12.09 -1.63 -23.48
CA LEU A 184 -11.71 -0.90 -22.29
C LEU A 184 -12.68 0.25 -22.02
N VAL A 185 -12.82 0.60 -20.74
CA VAL A 185 -13.63 1.73 -20.28
C VAL A 185 -12.97 2.43 -19.12
N ASN A 186 -13.24 3.74 -18.99
CA ASN A 186 -12.86 4.50 -17.81
C ASN A 186 -13.99 4.52 -16.79
N LEU A 187 -13.67 4.41 -15.51
CA LEU A 187 -14.61 4.60 -14.42
C LEU A 187 -14.62 6.07 -13.98
N ASN A 188 -15.76 6.73 -14.15
CA ASN A 188 -15.99 8.05 -13.61
C ASN A 188 -16.60 7.93 -12.22
N PHE A 189 -16.09 8.73 -11.30
CA PHE A 189 -16.45 8.72 -9.89
C PHE A 189 -16.79 10.11 -9.43
N GLN A 190 -17.88 10.29 -8.68
CA GLN A 190 -18.34 11.58 -8.18
C GLN A 190 -18.64 11.48 -6.69
N PHE A 191 -18.20 12.48 -5.94
CA PHE A 191 -18.53 12.67 -4.53
C PHE A 191 -18.66 14.15 -4.20
N THR A 192 -19.31 14.46 -3.08
CA THR A 192 -19.40 15.81 -2.51
C THR A 192 -18.56 15.87 -1.25
N ASP A 193 -17.54 16.73 -1.27
CA ASP A 193 -16.70 16.96 -0.11
C ASP A 193 -17.43 17.78 0.96
N PRO A 194 -17.25 17.50 2.27
CA PRO A 194 -17.80 18.32 3.33
C PRO A 194 -17.20 19.75 3.35
N ASP A 195 -17.99 20.77 3.68
CA ASP A 195 -17.54 22.18 3.76
C ASP A 195 -16.64 22.44 5.00
N THR A 196 -15.58 21.59 5.15
CA THR A 196 -14.58 21.72 6.22
C THR A 196 -13.25 21.22 5.70
N LEU A 197 -12.24 22.09 5.68
CA LEU A 197 -10.87 21.71 5.28
C LEU A 197 -10.27 20.64 6.19
N GLY A 198 -9.49 19.76 5.59
CA GLY A 198 -8.77 18.68 6.26
C GLY A 198 -9.45 17.34 6.15
N ASN A 199 -10.19 17.13 5.06
CA ASN A 199 -10.70 15.82 4.69
C ASN A 199 -9.66 15.11 3.82
N TYR A 200 -9.41 13.86 4.13
CA TYR A 200 -8.43 13.02 3.42
C TYR A 200 -9.11 11.75 2.97
N TYR A 201 -8.73 11.29 1.79
CA TYR A 201 -9.38 10.19 1.11
C TYR A 201 -8.38 9.15 0.65
N ARG A 202 -8.83 7.90 0.61
CA ARG A 202 -8.12 6.80 -0.01
C ARG A 202 -9.09 5.86 -0.69
N TYR A 203 -8.77 5.38 -1.88
CA TYR A 203 -9.62 4.42 -2.57
C TYR A 203 -8.90 3.15 -2.95
N PHE A 204 -9.72 2.12 -3.11
CA PHE A 204 -9.34 0.84 -3.68
C PHE A 204 -10.39 0.41 -4.68
N THR A 205 -9.99 -0.40 -5.65
CA THR A 205 -10.92 -1.07 -6.56
C THR A 205 -10.74 -2.58 -6.48
N LYS A 206 -11.83 -3.31 -6.69
CA LYS A 206 -11.85 -4.76 -6.80
C LYS A 206 -12.56 -5.11 -8.10
N GLN A 207 -11.90 -5.84 -8.98
CA GLN A 207 -12.45 -6.31 -10.25
C GLN A 207 -12.76 -7.79 -10.12
N ASN A 208 -14.03 -8.16 -10.32
CA ASN A 208 -14.53 -9.53 -10.15
C ASN A 208 -14.14 -10.16 -8.79
N SER A 209 -13.34 -11.22 -8.81
CA SER A 209 -12.89 -11.93 -7.61
C SER A 209 -11.49 -11.53 -7.13
N GLU A 210 -10.86 -10.51 -7.76
CA GLU A 210 -9.56 -10.00 -7.31
C GLU A 210 -9.68 -9.41 -5.88
N PRO A 211 -8.58 -9.31 -5.12
CA PRO A 211 -8.54 -8.49 -3.90
C PRO A 211 -8.77 -7.01 -4.17
N TYR A 212 -8.94 -6.22 -3.11
CA TYR A 212 -8.94 -4.77 -3.22
C TYR A 212 -7.52 -4.26 -3.41
N TYR A 213 -7.27 -3.62 -4.55
CA TYR A 213 -6.00 -2.97 -4.84
C TYR A 213 -6.14 -1.45 -4.83
N PRO A 214 -5.18 -0.72 -4.27
CA PRO A 214 -5.15 0.74 -4.35
C PRO A 214 -4.81 1.18 -5.78
N GLY A 215 -5.29 2.35 -6.17
CA GLY A 215 -4.80 3.02 -7.37
C GLY A 215 -3.34 3.44 -7.24
N PHE A 216 -2.72 3.85 -8.33
CA PHE A 216 -1.32 4.29 -8.34
C PHE A 216 -1.07 5.50 -7.42
N ASN A 217 -1.97 6.49 -7.46
CA ASN A 217 -2.11 7.56 -6.49
C ASN A 217 -3.44 7.34 -5.77
N SER A 218 -3.39 6.58 -4.68
CA SER A 218 -4.62 6.15 -4.03
C SER A 218 -5.13 7.13 -2.98
N VAL A 219 -4.31 8.13 -2.58
CA VAL A 219 -4.65 9.11 -1.55
C VAL A 219 -4.66 10.54 -2.09
N PHE A 220 -5.57 11.38 -1.57
CA PHE A 220 -5.63 12.80 -1.87
C PHE A 220 -6.31 13.58 -0.72
N ASP A 221 -6.14 14.90 -0.74
CA ASP A 221 -6.73 15.82 0.20
C ASP A 221 -7.81 16.68 -0.46
N ASP A 222 -8.55 17.43 0.35
CA ASP A 222 -9.63 18.31 -0.07
C ASP A 222 -9.17 19.72 -0.48
N LEU A 223 -7.87 19.98 -0.55
CA LEU A 223 -7.34 21.34 -0.73
C LEU A 223 -7.93 22.09 -1.93
N PHE A 224 -8.28 21.36 -2.99
CA PHE A 224 -8.85 21.93 -4.21
C PHE A 224 -10.35 21.67 -4.41
N VAL A 225 -10.96 20.84 -3.57
CA VAL A 225 -12.34 20.37 -3.74
C VAL A 225 -13.23 20.65 -2.52
N ASN A 226 -12.70 21.34 -1.50
CA ASN A 226 -13.39 21.57 -0.22
C ASN A 226 -14.78 22.17 -0.40
N GLY A 227 -15.80 21.47 0.09
CA GLY A 227 -17.20 21.86 0.03
C GLY A 227 -17.85 21.75 -1.36
N GLU A 228 -17.15 21.20 -2.35
CA GLU A 228 -17.64 21.13 -3.71
C GLU A 228 -17.96 19.67 -4.11
N GLN A 229 -18.88 19.53 -5.08
CA GLN A 229 -19.07 18.27 -5.75
C GLN A 229 -18.00 18.12 -6.83
N PHE A 230 -17.27 17.03 -6.80
CA PHE A 230 -16.14 16.77 -7.68
C PHE A 230 -16.27 15.43 -8.38
N ASP A 231 -15.96 15.40 -9.68
CA ASP A 231 -15.89 14.19 -10.48
C ASP A 231 -14.52 14.02 -11.14
N PHE A 232 -14.05 12.79 -11.20
CA PHE A 232 -12.78 12.43 -11.80
C PHE A 232 -12.81 10.98 -12.33
N ILE A 233 -11.83 10.65 -13.19
CA ILE A 233 -11.60 9.28 -13.61
C ILE A 233 -10.84 8.57 -12.48
N LEU A 234 -11.39 7.47 -12.00
CA LEU A 234 -10.81 6.67 -10.95
C LEU A 234 -10.08 5.49 -11.58
N ASP A 235 -8.77 5.46 -11.38
CA ASP A 235 -7.93 4.43 -11.95
C ASP A 235 -8.19 3.06 -11.30
N ARG A 236 -8.10 2.01 -12.09
CA ARG A 236 -8.12 0.63 -11.59
C ARG A 236 -6.92 0.40 -10.66
N GLY A 237 -7.20 -0.11 -9.48
CA GLY A 237 -6.16 -0.59 -8.56
C GLY A 237 -5.46 -1.82 -9.11
N GLN A 238 -4.16 -1.93 -8.83
CA GLN A 238 -3.33 -3.06 -9.27
C GLN A 238 -2.38 -3.48 -8.14
N PRO A 239 -1.97 -4.77 -8.13
CA PRO A 239 -0.90 -5.20 -7.24
C PRO A 239 0.36 -4.33 -7.44
N ARG A 240 1.08 -4.01 -6.38
CA ARG A 240 2.33 -3.23 -6.49
C ARG A 240 3.41 -3.93 -7.29
N THR A 241 3.30 -5.24 -7.47
CA THR A 241 4.20 -6.08 -8.28
C THR A 241 3.83 -6.09 -9.76
N ALA A 242 2.66 -5.54 -10.15
CA ALA A 242 2.24 -5.50 -11.54
C ALA A 242 3.19 -4.63 -12.37
N SER A 243 3.47 -5.09 -13.58
CA SER A 243 4.21 -4.29 -14.55
C SER A 243 3.34 -3.14 -15.04
N PHE A 244 3.88 -1.92 -15.02
CA PHE A 244 3.18 -0.76 -15.56
C PHE A 244 3.07 -0.86 -17.08
N ASP A 245 1.84 -0.84 -17.59
CA ASP A 245 1.51 -0.76 -19.02
C ASP A 245 0.74 0.54 -19.27
N PRO A 246 1.34 1.54 -19.93
CA PRO A 246 0.70 2.83 -20.12
C PRO A 246 -0.52 2.80 -21.04
N ASP A 247 -0.67 1.74 -21.87
CA ASP A 247 -1.76 1.64 -22.84
C ASP A 247 -3.06 1.11 -22.21
N THR A 248 -2.97 0.47 -21.04
CA THR A 248 -4.11 -0.15 -20.34
C THR A 248 -4.21 0.26 -18.88
N TYR A 249 -3.32 1.17 -18.46
CA TYR A 249 -3.27 1.61 -17.07
C TYR A 249 -4.53 2.38 -16.68
N GLY A 250 -5.11 1.99 -15.54
CA GLY A 250 -6.29 2.66 -14.96
C GLY A 250 -7.63 2.20 -15.55
N ASP A 251 -7.60 1.43 -16.63
CA ASP A 251 -8.81 1.01 -17.35
C ASP A 251 -9.42 -0.27 -16.78
N PHE A 252 -10.72 -0.42 -17.04
CA PHE A 252 -11.51 -1.61 -16.70
C PHE A 252 -11.97 -2.32 -17.97
N LEU A 253 -12.20 -3.62 -17.89
CA LEU A 253 -12.69 -4.41 -19.01
C LEU A 253 -14.22 -4.42 -19.04
N ARG A 254 -14.79 -4.34 -20.26
CA ARG A 254 -16.24 -4.54 -20.46
C ARG A 254 -16.66 -5.95 -20.03
N GLY A 255 -17.82 -6.04 -19.40
CA GLY A 255 -18.36 -7.30 -18.86
C GLY A 255 -17.98 -7.59 -17.41
N ASP A 256 -17.04 -6.82 -16.83
CA ASP A 256 -16.61 -7.03 -15.45
C ASP A 256 -17.53 -6.36 -14.43
N THR A 257 -17.44 -6.86 -13.21
CA THR A 257 -18.02 -6.23 -12.02
C THR A 257 -16.93 -5.50 -11.27
N VAL A 258 -17.13 -4.21 -10.98
CA VAL A 258 -16.18 -3.39 -10.22
C VAL A 258 -16.81 -2.98 -8.91
N ILE A 259 -16.07 -3.18 -7.83
CA ILE A 259 -16.43 -2.65 -6.51
C ILE A 259 -15.40 -1.58 -6.16
N VAL A 260 -15.88 -0.40 -5.83
CA VAL A 260 -15.06 0.69 -5.29
C VAL A 260 -15.22 0.70 -3.78
N LYS A 261 -14.08 0.66 -3.07
CA LYS A 261 -13.98 0.94 -1.64
C LYS A 261 -13.43 2.34 -1.49
N TRP A 262 -14.31 3.26 -1.11
CA TRP A 262 -14.03 4.67 -0.89
C TRP A 262 -13.89 4.95 0.60
N ASN A 263 -12.79 5.56 1.02
CA ASN A 263 -12.52 5.76 2.43
C ASN A 263 -12.20 7.20 2.74
N THR A 264 -12.79 7.72 3.81
CA THR A 264 -12.22 8.84 4.54
C THR A 264 -11.17 8.33 5.51
N ILE A 265 -10.06 9.05 5.65
CA ILE A 265 -8.93 8.70 6.53
C ILE A 265 -8.50 9.91 7.34
N ASP A 266 -7.76 9.71 8.43
CA ASP A 266 -7.17 10.80 9.20
C ASP A 266 -5.86 11.30 8.55
N LEU A 267 -5.35 12.43 9.07
CA LEU A 267 -4.13 13.06 8.52
C LEU A 267 -2.92 12.15 8.56
N ASP A 268 -2.67 11.47 9.68
CA ASP A 268 -1.49 10.62 9.84
C ASP A 268 -1.52 9.47 8.83
N HIS A 269 -2.71 8.95 8.58
CA HIS A 269 -2.96 7.90 7.60
C HIS A 269 -2.72 8.38 6.16
N TYR A 270 -3.19 9.60 5.85
CA TYR A 270 -2.92 10.25 4.57
C TYR A 270 -1.41 10.47 4.37
N GLU A 271 -0.72 11.06 5.36
CA GLU A 271 0.72 11.35 5.26
C GLU A 271 1.55 10.09 5.07
N PHE A 272 1.21 8.99 5.77
CA PHE A 272 1.88 7.70 5.58
C PHE A 272 1.79 7.23 4.12
N TRP A 273 0.57 7.11 3.58
CA TRP A 273 0.40 6.57 2.24
C TRP A 273 0.92 7.52 1.16
N ASN A 274 0.73 8.82 1.32
CA ASN A 274 1.24 9.82 0.39
C ASN A 274 2.77 9.78 0.29
N THR A 275 3.46 9.66 1.42
CA THR A 275 4.93 9.56 1.43
C THR A 275 5.41 8.21 0.93
N LEU A 276 4.72 7.11 1.24
CA LEU A 276 5.08 5.77 0.78
C LEU A 276 4.85 5.60 -0.74
N GLU A 277 3.73 6.09 -1.27
CA GLU A 277 3.44 6.06 -2.69
C GLU A 277 4.42 6.93 -3.47
N PHE A 278 4.74 8.12 -2.96
CA PHE A 278 5.76 8.99 -3.55
C PHE A 278 7.14 8.32 -3.60
N ASP A 279 7.58 7.67 -2.52
CA ASP A 279 8.86 6.96 -2.46
C ASP A 279 8.90 5.79 -3.46
N SER A 280 7.83 5.00 -3.49
CA SER A 280 7.67 3.87 -4.40
C SER A 280 7.78 4.29 -5.88
N GLN A 281 7.12 5.41 -6.25
CA GLN A 281 7.14 5.95 -7.61
C GLN A 281 8.50 6.53 -8.00
N ASN A 282 9.28 7.01 -7.03
CA ASN A 282 10.62 7.55 -7.24
C ASN A 282 11.74 6.51 -7.06
N SER A 283 11.40 5.28 -6.74
CA SER A 283 12.36 4.19 -6.56
C SER A 283 13.17 3.97 -7.84
N GLY A 284 14.49 3.95 -7.70
CA GLY A 284 15.42 3.83 -8.84
C GLY A 284 15.71 5.13 -9.60
N ASN A 285 15.11 6.26 -9.23
CA ASN A 285 15.46 7.56 -9.79
C ASN A 285 16.74 8.10 -9.13
N PRO A 286 17.89 8.20 -9.87
CA PRO A 286 19.16 8.65 -9.28
C PRO A 286 19.15 10.13 -8.84
N PHE A 287 18.13 10.89 -9.22
CA PHE A 287 17.92 12.28 -8.84
C PHE A 287 16.83 12.44 -7.76
N GLY A 288 16.18 11.34 -7.37
CA GLY A 288 15.25 11.30 -6.23
C GLY A 288 16.01 11.48 -4.93
N GLY A 289 15.55 12.38 -4.07
CA GLY A 289 16.05 12.45 -2.69
C GLY A 289 15.51 11.26 -1.87
N ALA A 290 16.20 10.91 -0.80
CA ALA A 290 15.64 9.96 0.17
C ALA A 290 14.36 10.54 0.77
N THR A 291 13.29 9.77 0.70
CA THR A 291 11.98 10.13 1.30
C THR A 291 11.94 9.58 2.72
N ASN A 292 11.49 10.39 3.66
CA ASN A 292 11.16 9.89 4.99
C ASN A 292 9.68 9.52 5.00
N ILE A 293 9.39 8.23 5.06
CA ILE A 293 8.01 7.73 5.14
C ILE A 293 7.42 8.13 6.49
N ALA A 294 6.27 8.82 6.48
CA ALA A 294 5.58 9.18 7.70
C ALA A 294 5.10 7.93 8.45
N SER A 295 4.91 8.03 9.76
CA SER A 295 4.44 6.93 10.60
C SER A 295 3.67 7.50 11.80
N ASN A 296 2.55 6.89 12.18
CA ASN A 296 1.87 7.19 13.44
C ASN A 296 2.22 6.20 14.57
N VAL A 297 3.22 5.34 14.34
CA VAL A 297 3.66 4.31 15.30
C VAL A 297 4.83 4.85 16.11
N GLU A 298 4.59 5.19 17.36
CA GLU A 298 5.66 5.54 18.31
C GLU A 298 6.40 4.28 18.74
N GLY A 299 7.72 4.29 18.67
CA GLY A 299 8.60 3.15 19.03
C GLY A 299 8.82 2.14 17.92
N GLY A 300 8.27 2.37 16.71
CA GLY A 300 8.40 1.53 15.53
C GLY A 300 8.12 2.29 14.25
N LEU A 301 7.79 1.57 13.19
CA LEU A 301 7.47 2.10 11.86
C LEU A 301 6.07 1.65 11.42
N GLY A 302 5.54 2.27 10.37
CA GLY A 302 4.32 1.85 9.70
C GLY A 302 3.09 2.65 10.11
N ILE A 303 1.93 2.02 10.04
CA ILE A 303 0.63 2.70 10.20
C ILE A 303 -0.38 1.81 10.94
N PHE A 304 -1.11 2.39 11.87
CA PHE A 304 -2.40 1.90 12.34
C PHE A 304 -3.46 2.91 11.95
N GLY A 305 -4.32 2.57 10.98
CA GLY A 305 -5.22 3.50 10.33
C GLY A 305 -6.69 3.15 10.45
N GLY A 306 -7.52 4.16 10.76
CA GLY A 306 -8.98 4.07 10.72
C GLY A 306 -9.51 4.41 9.33
N TYR A 307 -10.29 3.53 8.72
CA TYR A 307 -10.99 3.77 7.46
C TYR A 307 -12.46 4.10 7.70
N GLY A 308 -12.93 5.27 7.28
CA GLY A 308 -14.36 5.54 7.10
C GLY A 308 -14.82 4.96 5.76
N ALA A 309 -14.97 3.63 5.69
CA ALA A 309 -15.19 2.90 4.44
C ALA A 309 -16.65 2.97 3.96
N VAL A 310 -16.83 3.27 2.68
CA VAL A 310 -18.07 3.18 1.91
C VAL A 310 -17.80 2.32 0.68
N TYR A 311 -18.76 1.48 0.30
CA TYR A 311 -18.64 0.57 -0.84
C TYR A 311 -19.75 0.82 -1.84
N ASP A 312 -19.43 0.78 -3.10
CA ASP A 312 -20.41 0.74 -4.18
C ASP A 312 -19.97 -0.18 -5.31
N THR A 313 -20.92 -0.74 -6.04
CA THR A 313 -20.68 -1.76 -7.06
C THR A 313 -21.29 -1.33 -8.40
N LEU A 314 -20.50 -1.46 -9.45
CA LEU A 314 -20.94 -1.16 -10.80
C LEU A 314 -20.62 -2.35 -11.73
N ILE A 315 -21.59 -2.75 -12.56
CA ILE A 315 -21.41 -3.80 -13.57
C ILE A 315 -21.18 -3.11 -14.91
N ILE A 316 -20.06 -3.40 -15.54
CA ILE A 316 -19.71 -2.85 -16.86
C ILE A 316 -20.50 -3.61 -17.93
N PRO A 317 -21.27 -2.94 -18.80
CA PRO A 317 -21.92 -3.61 -19.93
C PRO A 317 -20.89 -4.32 -20.82
N ALA A 318 -21.23 -5.50 -21.33
CA ALA A 318 -20.37 -6.26 -22.25
C ALA A 318 -20.30 -5.65 -23.66
N GLU A 319 -21.29 -4.79 -24.02
CA GLU A 319 -21.42 -4.07 -25.30
C GLU A 319 -21.81 -2.61 -25.04
#